data_5100e81029b53ccec02511f44a5be5cf
#
_entry.id   5100e81029b53ccec02511f44a5be5cf
#
_cell.length_a   1.000
_cell.length_b   1.000
_cell.length_c   1.000
_cell.angle_alpha   90.00
_cell.angle_beta   90.00
_cell.angle_gamma   90.00
#
_symmetry.space_group_name_H-M   'P 1'
#
loop_
_entity.id
_entity.type
_entity.pdbx_description
1 polymer ?
#
loop_
_entity_poly.entity_id
_entity_poly.type
_entity_poly.pdbx_seq_one_letter_code
_entity_poly.pdbx_strand_id
1 'polypeptide(L)'
;ILDGQLVGIGEETYILPVISIIESLQVKPECINAVAGNAEVYRLREEYIPIVRLYQIFGIEPKSKVLNEGLLVVVEAEGKKIAIFVDDLLGQQQVVIKSLKTNFKKVEGLSGATILGDGTVALIIDIAELIDLYQKDMARAVVSIKGGGLAA
;
A
#
# COMPACT_ATOMS: atom_id res chain seq x y z
N ILE A 1 -3.09 7.64 -20.07
CA ILE A 1 -1.66 7.28 -19.88
C ILE A 1 -1.26 7.70 -18.48
N LEU A 2 -0.58 6.82 -17.79
CA LEU A 2 -0.15 7.01 -16.41
C LEU A 2 1.35 6.72 -16.30
N ASP A 3 2.10 7.64 -15.67
CA ASP A 3 3.45 7.33 -15.27
C ASP A 3 3.39 6.50 -13.98
N GLY A 4 3.84 5.27 -14.06
CA GLY A 4 3.71 4.30 -12.99
C GLY A 4 5.04 3.82 -12.44
N GLN A 5 5.09 3.65 -11.11
CA GLN A 5 6.17 2.96 -10.43
C GLN A 5 5.71 1.53 -10.19
N LEU A 6 6.38 0.58 -10.80
CA LEU A 6 6.10 -0.84 -10.60
C LEU A 6 6.71 -1.28 -9.27
N VAL A 7 5.90 -2.01 -8.49
CA VAL A 7 6.34 -2.59 -7.23
C VAL A 7 5.94 -4.06 -7.19
N GLY A 8 6.75 -4.87 -6.54
CA GLY A 8 6.51 -6.30 -6.41
C GLY A 8 6.09 -6.68 -5.00
N ILE A 9 5.10 -7.56 -4.88
CA ILE A 9 4.68 -8.18 -3.63
C ILE A 9 4.44 -9.66 -3.94
N GLY A 10 5.32 -10.52 -3.41
CA GLY A 10 5.30 -11.93 -3.77
C GLY A 10 5.50 -12.08 -5.27
N GLU A 11 4.57 -12.74 -5.92
CA GLU A 11 4.60 -12.93 -7.38
C GLU A 11 3.76 -11.91 -8.13
N GLU A 12 3.12 -10.99 -7.42
CA GLU A 12 2.23 -10.00 -8.02
C GLU A 12 2.94 -8.68 -8.26
N THR A 13 2.50 -7.97 -9.31
CA THR A 13 3.00 -6.64 -9.65
C THR A 13 1.88 -5.62 -9.50
N TYR A 14 2.20 -4.55 -8.77
CA TYR A 14 1.29 -3.40 -8.60
C TYR A 14 1.94 -2.16 -9.17
N ILE A 15 1.12 -1.17 -9.49
CA ILE A 15 1.60 0.10 -10.02
C ILE A 15 1.11 1.22 -9.11
N LEU A 16 2.05 2.04 -8.68
CA LEU A 16 1.77 3.26 -7.93
C LEU A 16 1.92 4.46 -8.88
N PRO A 17 0.94 5.37 -8.94
CA PRO A 17 1.12 6.59 -9.73
C PRO A 17 2.32 7.38 -9.24
N VAL A 18 3.24 7.69 -10.13
CA VAL A 18 4.48 8.42 -9.78
C VAL A 18 4.16 9.77 -9.15
N ILE A 19 3.10 10.44 -9.63
CA ILE A 19 2.70 11.74 -9.10
C ILE A 19 2.33 11.70 -7.62
N SER A 20 1.94 10.54 -7.11
CA SER A 20 1.57 10.37 -5.70
C SER A 20 2.75 10.05 -4.80
N ILE A 21 3.91 9.70 -5.37
CA ILE A 21 5.06 9.25 -4.61
C ILE A 21 5.87 10.44 -4.11
N ILE A 22 6.13 10.47 -2.80
CA ILE A 22 7.02 11.45 -2.20
C ILE A 22 8.45 10.93 -2.23
N GLU A 23 8.68 9.73 -1.71
CA GLU A 23 9.98 9.08 -1.74
C GLU A 23 9.84 7.59 -1.44
N SER A 24 10.86 6.82 -1.80
CA SER A 24 10.99 5.44 -1.39
C SER A 24 12.21 5.32 -0.50
N LEU A 25 12.17 4.43 0.47
CA LEU A 25 13.24 4.31 1.45
C LEU A 25 13.41 2.89 1.95
N GLN A 26 14.63 2.58 2.38
CA GLN A 26 14.89 1.38 3.13
C GLN A 26 14.49 1.61 4.59
N VAL A 27 13.92 0.58 5.19
CA VAL A 27 13.39 0.68 6.54
C VAL A 27 14.51 0.65 7.56
N LYS A 28 14.51 1.64 8.45
CA LYS A 28 15.36 1.63 9.65
C LYS A 28 14.50 1.15 10.81
N PRO A 29 14.80 -0.01 11.42
CA PRO A 29 13.95 -0.56 12.47
C PRO A 29 13.71 0.40 13.64
N GLU A 30 14.68 1.24 13.97
CA GLU A 30 14.55 2.22 15.05
C GLU A 30 13.52 3.31 14.77
N CYS A 31 13.09 3.45 13.51
CA CYS A 31 12.06 4.42 13.11
C CYS A 31 10.65 3.85 13.12
N ILE A 32 10.52 2.55 13.36
CA ILE A 32 9.22 1.89 13.44
C ILE A 32 8.67 2.02 14.85
N ASN A 33 7.44 2.49 14.99
CA ASN A 33 6.75 2.57 16.26
C ASN A 33 5.43 1.83 16.15
N ALA A 34 5.21 0.87 17.07
CA ALA A 34 3.93 0.19 17.17
C ALA A 34 2.99 1.05 18.01
N VAL A 35 1.74 1.12 17.57
CA VAL A 35 0.67 1.79 18.30
C VAL A 35 -0.46 0.80 18.54
N ALA A 36 -1.48 1.19 19.30
CA ALA A 36 -2.58 0.30 19.65
C ALA A 36 -3.25 -0.28 18.39
N GLY A 37 -3.74 -1.53 18.47
CA GLY A 37 -4.49 -2.17 17.40
C GLY A 37 -3.65 -2.70 16.25
N ASN A 38 -2.41 -3.09 16.51
CA ASN A 38 -1.45 -3.57 15.51
C ASN A 38 -1.10 -2.52 14.45
N ALA A 39 -1.46 -1.26 14.69
CA ALA A 39 -1.07 -0.18 13.82
C ALA A 39 0.41 0.14 14.02
N GLU A 40 1.07 0.48 12.92
CA GLU A 40 2.49 0.83 12.92
C GLU A 40 2.66 2.17 12.23
N VAL A 41 3.61 2.97 12.73
CA VAL A 41 3.97 4.22 12.08
C VAL A 41 5.47 4.25 11.87
N TYR A 42 5.90 4.95 10.84
CA TYR A 42 7.31 5.15 10.52
C TYR A 42 7.66 6.62 10.77
N ARG A 43 8.68 6.82 11.61
CA ARG A 43 9.15 8.19 11.87
C ARG A 43 10.08 8.63 10.75
N LEU A 44 9.58 9.55 9.92
CA LEU A 44 10.35 10.12 8.83
C LEU A 44 10.53 11.60 9.11
N ARG A 45 11.76 12.00 9.40
CA ARG A 45 12.07 13.34 9.89
C ARG A 45 11.25 13.63 11.16
N GLU A 46 10.33 14.57 11.12
CA GLU A 46 9.51 14.92 12.29
C GLU A 46 8.06 14.45 12.15
N GLU A 47 7.78 13.63 11.12
CA GLU A 47 6.42 13.11 10.89
C GLU A 47 6.36 11.64 11.25
N TYR A 48 5.19 11.21 11.75
CA TYR A 48 4.86 9.81 11.95
C TYR A 48 3.87 9.40 10.87
N ILE A 49 4.32 8.55 9.97
CA ILE A 49 3.56 8.16 8.79
C ILE A 49 3.03 6.74 8.97
N PRO A 50 1.71 6.50 8.84
CA PRO A 50 1.17 5.15 8.98
C PRO A 50 1.78 4.19 7.95
N ILE A 51 2.18 3.01 8.42
CA ILE A 51 2.68 1.95 7.55
C ILE A 51 1.49 1.12 7.09
N VAL A 52 1.36 0.94 5.77
CA VAL A 52 0.33 0.10 5.17
C VAL A 52 1.01 -1.10 4.54
N ARG A 53 0.80 -2.27 5.13
CA ARG A 53 1.30 -3.52 4.59
C ARG A 53 0.37 -3.95 3.46
N LEU A 54 0.78 -3.67 2.23
CA LEU A 54 -0.08 -3.87 1.06
C LEU A 54 -0.49 -5.33 0.90
N TYR A 55 0.38 -6.26 1.27
CA TYR A 55 0.06 -7.67 1.19
C TYR A 55 -1.14 -8.05 2.07
N GLN A 56 -1.34 -7.38 3.20
CA GLN A 56 -2.50 -7.63 4.07
C GLN A 56 -3.78 -7.10 3.45
N ILE A 57 -3.70 -5.93 2.81
CA ILE A 57 -4.88 -5.32 2.18
C ILE A 57 -5.41 -6.20 1.06
N PHE A 58 -4.54 -6.75 0.23
CA PHE A 58 -4.94 -7.52 -0.95
C PHE A 58 -4.83 -9.03 -0.79
N GLY A 59 -4.42 -9.51 0.39
CA GLY A 59 -4.36 -10.94 0.66
C GLY A 59 -3.31 -11.67 -0.17
N ILE A 60 -2.15 -11.07 -0.38
CA ILE A 60 -1.06 -11.63 -1.17
C ILE A 60 0.03 -12.14 -0.23
N GLU A 61 0.66 -13.26 -0.56
CA GLU A 61 1.81 -13.76 0.19
C GLU A 61 3.06 -13.01 -0.24
N PRO A 62 3.69 -12.21 0.67
CA PRO A 62 4.88 -11.44 0.32
C PRO A 62 6.12 -12.33 0.39
N LYS A 63 7.24 -11.84 -0.12
CA LYS A 63 8.54 -12.53 0.03
C LYS A 63 8.98 -12.53 1.49
N SER A 64 8.71 -11.45 2.22
CA SER A 64 8.97 -11.35 3.66
C SER A 64 7.97 -10.42 4.29
N LYS A 65 7.59 -10.72 5.53
CA LYS A 65 6.74 -9.87 6.36
C LYS A 65 7.57 -8.95 7.26
N VAL A 66 8.88 -9.10 7.23
CA VAL A 66 9.79 -8.29 8.03
C VAL A 66 10.05 -6.98 7.30
N LEU A 67 9.72 -5.86 7.93
CA LEU A 67 9.76 -4.55 7.26
C LEU A 67 11.13 -4.18 6.71
N ASN A 68 12.21 -4.47 7.46
CA ASN A 68 13.56 -4.12 6.99
C ASN A 68 14.12 -5.05 5.92
N GLU A 69 13.33 -6.06 5.51
CA GLU A 69 13.66 -6.91 4.36
C GLU A 69 12.96 -6.47 3.07
N GLY A 70 12.17 -5.42 3.16
CA GLY A 70 11.51 -4.81 2.01
C GLY A 70 11.76 -3.32 1.96
N LEU A 71 10.83 -2.59 1.36
CA LEU A 71 10.92 -1.15 1.16
C LEU A 71 9.63 -0.46 1.57
N LEU A 72 9.75 0.80 1.94
CA LEU A 72 8.58 1.67 2.14
C LEU A 72 8.54 2.70 1.02
N VAL A 73 7.36 2.87 0.43
CA VAL A 73 7.09 3.92 -0.54
C VAL A 73 6.12 4.90 0.10
N VAL A 74 6.59 6.11 0.36
CA VAL A 74 5.74 7.15 0.96
C VAL A 74 4.95 7.81 -0.14
N VAL A 75 3.64 7.78 0.00
CA VAL A 75 2.70 8.37 -0.97
C VAL A 75 1.76 9.34 -0.27
N GLU A 76 1.18 10.23 -1.06
CA GLU A 76 0.24 11.24 -0.54
C GLU A 76 -0.94 11.40 -1.50
N ALA A 77 -2.13 11.52 -0.92
CA ALA A 77 -3.34 11.90 -1.64
C ALA A 77 -4.23 12.71 -0.70
N GLU A 78 -4.77 13.81 -1.21
CA GLU A 78 -5.71 14.66 -0.47
C GLU A 78 -5.16 15.11 0.90
N GLY A 79 -3.86 15.44 0.93
CA GLY A 79 -3.19 15.91 2.14
C GLY A 79 -2.85 14.82 3.16
N LYS A 80 -3.11 13.56 2.86
CA LYS A 80 -2.84 12.44 3.75
C LYS A 80 -1.69 11.61 3.20
N LYS A 81 -0.79 11.18 4.10
CA LYS A 81 0.37 10.37 3.75
C LYS A 81 0.27 8.98 4.35
N ILE A 82 0.72 7.98 3.59
CA ILE A 82 0.95 6.63 4.10
C ILE A 82 2.29 6.13 3.56
N ALA A 83 2.89 5.17 4.26
CA ALA A 83 4.10 4.48 3.81
C ALA A 83 3.71 3.06 3.43
N ILE A 84 3.73 2.76 2.15
CA ILE A 84 3.32 1.47 1.61
C ILE A 84 4.51 0.50 1.68
N PHE A 85 4.32 -0.63 2.37
CA PHE A 85 5.33 -1.67 2.43
C PHE A 85 5.19 -2.60 1.23
N VAL A 86 6.28 -2.75 0.48
CA VAL A 86 6.39 -3.63 -0.68
C VAL A 86 7.68 -4.44 -0.61
N ASP A 87 7.75 -5.53 -1.37
CA ASP A 87 8.97 -6.34 -1.41
C ASP A 87 10.09 -5.64 -2.18
N ASP A 88 9.76 -5.12 -3.37
CA ASP A 88 10.76 -4.56 -4.29
C ASP A 88 10.18 -3.40 -5.11
N LEU A 89 11.07 -2.51 -5.53
CA LEU A 89 10.79 -1.56 -6.61
C LEU A 89 11.28 -2.19 -7.90
N LEU A 90 10.40 -2.23 -8.93
CA LEU A 90 10.70 -2.91 -10.19
C LEU A 90 11.01 -1.99 -11.37
N GLY A 91 10.81 -0.69 -11.21
CA GLY A 91 11.09 0.28 -12.27
C GLY A 91 9.89 1.16 -12.55
N GLN A 92 10.08 2.12 -13.44
CA GLN A 92 9.04 3.05 -13.83
C GLN A 92 8.74 2.89 -15.31
N GLN A 93 7.46 3.03 -15.68
CA GLN A 93 7.08 3.08 -17.08
C GLN A 93 5.72 3.75 -17.25
N GLN A 94 5.47 4.21 -18.46
CA GLN A 94 4.14 4.71 -18.83
C GLN A 94 3.24 3.53 -19.17
N VAL A 95 2.03 3.54 -18.64
CA VAL A 95 1.06 2.47 -18.86
C VAL A 95 -0.28 3.06 -19.29
N VAL A 96 -1.06 2.26 -20.02
CA VAL A 96 -2.42 2.62 -20.39
C VAL A 96 -3.36 1.91 -19.41
N ILE A 97 -4.16 2.71 -18.71
CA ILE A 97 -5.08 2.18 -17.71
C ILE A 97 -6.28 1.57 -18.40
N LYS A 98 -6.61 0.32 -18.07
CA LYS A 98 -7.86 -0.30 -18.44
C LYS A 98 -8.74 -0.38 -17.21
N SER A 99 -9.92 0.20 -17.28
CA SER A 99 -10.84 0.24 -16.15
C SER A 99 -11.35 -1.17 -15.83
N LEU A 100 -11.37 -1.50 -14.53
CA LEU A 100 -11.97 -2.74 -14.04
C LEU A 100 -13.49 -2.62 -13.88
N LYS A 101 -14.07 -1.46 -14.18
CA LYS A 101 -15.48 -1.19 -13.89
C LYS A 101 -16.46 -1.78 -14.90
N THR A 102 -16.02 -2.14 -16.11
CA THR A 102 -16.94 -2.48 -17.20
C THR A 102 -17.44 -3.91 -17.15
N ASN A 103 -16.65 -4.88 -16.70
CA ASN A 103 -16.99 -6.30 -16.74
C ASN A 103 -16.71 -7.05 -15.45
N PHE A 104 -16.21 -6.38 -14.42
CA PHE A 104 -15.80 -7.00 -13.18
C PHE A 104 -16.24 -6.17 -11.99
N LYS A 105 -16.47 -6.84 -10.87
CA LYS A 105 -16.68 -6.14 -9.61
C LYS A 105 -15.49 -5.22 -9.34
N LYS A 106 -15.77 -3.97 -8.96
CA LYS A 106 -14.74 -3.06 -8.55
C LYS A 106 -14.08 -3.58 -7.27
N VAL A 107 -12.74 -3.63 -7.25
CA VAL A 107 -11.97 -3.93 -6.05
C VAL A 107 -11.54 -2.61 -5.44
N GLU A 108 -11.89 -2.40 -4.15
CA GLU A 108 -11.49 -1.19 -3.45
C GLU A 108 -9.97 -1.07 -3.37
N GLY A 109 -9.46 0.14 -3.61
CA GLY A 109 -8.03 0.40 -3.62
C GLY A 109 -7.38 0.26 -4.98
N LEU A 110 -8.10 -0.24 -5.99
CA LEU A 110 -7.59 -0.40 -7.35
C LEU A 110 -8.37 0.47 -8.32
N SER A 111 -7.67 1.15 -9.23
CA SER A 111 -8.29 1.97 -10.25
C SER A 111 -8.40 1.26 -11.59
N GLY A 112 -7.59 0.22 -11.82
CA GLY A 112 -7.59 -0.49 -13.08
C GLY A 112 -6.47 -1.49 -13.17
N ALA A 113 -6.22 -1.95 -14.39
CA ALA A 113 -5.16 -2.91 -14.68
C ALA A 113 -4.49 -2.55 -15.99
N THR A 114 -3.31 -3.09 -16.21
CA THR A 114 -2.61 -2.99 -17.47
C THR A 114 -1.85 -4.28 -17.73
N ILE A 115 -1.54 -4.53 -18.98
CA ILE A 115 -0.71 -5.67 -19.39
C ILE A 115 0.66 -5.12 -19.76
N LEU A 116 1.70 -5.61 -19.08
CA LEU A 116 3.07 -5.19 -19.31
C LEU A 116 3.64 -5.88 -20.55
N GLY A 117 4.81 -5.40 -21.01
CA GLY A 117 5.44 -5.91 -22.22
C GLY A 117 5.77 -7.40 -22.19
N ASP A 118 6.00 -7.95 -21.00
CA ASP A 118 6.28 -9.39 -20.81
C ASP A 118 5.01 -10.23 -20.64
N GLY A 119 3.83 -9.63 -20.79
CA GLY A 119 2.55 -10.33 -20.62
C GLY A 119 2.03 -10.35 -19.20
N THR A 120 2.77 -9.83 -18.23
CA THR A 120 2.34 -9.75 -16.83
C THR A 120 1.19 -8.76 -16.69
N VAL A 121 0.17 -9.13 -15.92
CA VAL A 121 -0.91 -8.21 -15.55
C VAL A 121 -0.48 -7.46 -14.30
N ALA A 122 -0.53 -6.14 -14.34
CA ALA A 122 -0.22 -5.29 -13.19
C ALA A 122 -1.47 -4.52 -12.79
N LEU A 123 -1.73 -4.46 -11.49
CA LEU A 123 -2.90 -3.78 -10.94
C LEU A 123 -2.51 -2.39 -10.47
N ILE A 124 -3.31 -1.39 -10.88
CA ILE A 124 -3.02 0.01 -10.60
C ILE A 124 -3.73 0.43 -9.33
N ILE A 125 -2.96 0.91 -8.37
CA ILE A 125 -3.47 1.33 -7.07
C ILE A 125 -4.03 2.74 -7.14
N ASP A 126 -5.22 2.91 -6.60
CA ASP A 126 -5.81 4.22 -6.33
C ASP A 126 -5.40 4.63 -4.91
N ILE A 127 -4.51 5.60 -4.80
CA ILE A 127 -3.92 5.97 -3.51
C ILE A 127 -4.97 6.52 -2.54
N ALA A 128 -5.88 7.38 -3.03
CA ALA A 128 -6.93 7.93 -2.16
C ALA A 128 -7.83 6.83 -1.61
N GLU A 129 -8.24 5.88 -2.46
CA GLU A 129 -9.05 4.74 -2.02
C GLU A 129 -8.29 3.84 -1.05
N LEU A 130 -7.00 3.64 -1.28
CA LEU A 130 -6.18 2.83 -0.41
C LEU A 130 -6.09 3.45 1.00
N ILE A 131 -5.90 4.74 1.07
CA ILE A 131 -5.87 5.45 2.35
C ILE A 131 -7.21 5.31 3.08
N ASP A 132 -8.32 5.48 2.37
CA ASP A 132 -9.66 5.32 2.95
C ASP A 132 -9.86 3.90 3.46
N LEU A 133 -9.45 2.90 2.69
CA LEU A 133 -9.56 1.50 3.07
C LEU A 133 -8.74 1.19 4.32
N TYR A 134 -7.52 1.70 4.39
CA TYR A 134 -6.67 1.54 5.56
C TYR A 134 -7.31 2.17 6.80
N GLN A 135 -7.86 3.38 6.67
CA GLN A 135 -8.50 4.07 7.78
C GLN A 135 -9.73 3.32 8.29
N LYS A 136 -10.52 2.74 7.39
CA LYS A 136 -11.66 1.90 7.77
C LYS A 136 -11.21 0.65 8.52
N ASP A 137 -10.16 -0.01 8.05
CA ASP A 137 -9.61 -1.20 8.71
C ASP A 137 -9.10 -0.86 10.11
N MET A 138 -8.43 0.28 10.27
CA MET A 138 -7.96 0.72 11.59
C MET A 138 -9.12 1.05 12.53
N ALA A 139 -10.18 1.69 12.03
CA ALA A 139 -11.37 1.99 12.83
C ALA A 139 -12.03 0.70 13.33
N ARG A 140 -12.13 -0.31 12.48
CA ARG A 140 -12.67 -1.64 12.86
C ARG A 140 -11.79 -2.30 13.92
N ALA A 141 -10.48 -2.23 13.78
CA ALA A 141 -9.55 -2.80 14.74
C ALA A 141 -9.69 -2.15 16.11
N VAL A 142 -9.83 -0.83 16.17
CA VAL A 142 -10.04 -0.10 17.44
C VAL A 142 -11.36 -0.50 18.09
N VAL A 143 -12.43 -0.59 17.33
CA VAL A 143 -13.75 -1.03 17.85
C VAL A 143 -13.66 -2.45 18.38
N SER A 144 -13.00 -3.35 17.66
CA SER A 144 -12.81 -4.75 18.07
C SER A 144 -12.04 -4.85 19.39
N ILE A 145 -10.98 -4.07 19.55
CA ILE A 145 -10.18 -4.05 20.77
C ILE A 145 -11.02 -3.58 21.95
N LYS A 146 -11.78 -2.49 21.79
CA LYS A 146 -12.66 -1.98 22.84
C LYS A 146 -13.75 -2.99 23.21
N GLY A 147 -14.37 -3.62 22.21
CA GLY A 147 -15.36 -4.66 22.43
C GLY A 147 -14.77 -5.89 23.10
N GLY A 148 -13.61 -6.36 22.62
CA GLY A 148 -12.91 -7.49 23.19
C GLY A 148 -12.46 -7.26 24.62
N GLY A 149 -12.00 -6.03 24.94
CA GLY A 149 -11.62 -5.65 26.29
C GLY A 149 -12.79 -5.70 27.26
N LEU A 150 -13.99 -5.39 26.80
CA LEU A 150 -15.21 -5.47 27.63
C LEU A 150 -15.71 -6.91 27.78
N ALA A 151 -15.45 -7.75 26.80
CA ALA A 151 -15.85 -9.14 26.80
C ALA A 151 -14.91 -10.05 27.61
N ALA A 152 -13.71 -9.60 27.83
CA ALA A 152 -12.73 -10.33 28.61
C ALA A 152 -12.87 -10.05 30.10
#